data_4167f65df1b61df2a439d5a41850b883
#
_entry.id   4167f65df1b61df2a439d5a41850b883
#
_cell.length_a   1.000
_cell.length_b   1.000
_cell.length_c   1.000
_cell.angle_alpha   90.00
_cell.angle_beta   90.00
_cell.angle_gamma   90.00
#
_symmetry.space_group_name_H-M   'P 1'
#
loop_
_entity.id
_entity.type
_entity.pdbx_description
1 polymer ?
#
loop_
_entity_poly.entity_id
_entity_poly.type
_entity_poly.pdbx_seq_one_letter_code
_entity_poly.pdbx_strand_id
1 'polypeptide(L)'
;HDGRYDLVFDSAREGPFDLVIGADGASSRVRPLVSRYQPQYSGLTFIEFGIDDVDQRYPALSQLVGRGKMGAEGAGRSVIVQRNGNAHLRGYAIFRVPLEWAERRFDVTSPSGMRQALLGEFAGWAAALLDLFRASSDQFALRPIHALPVGHHWTNRPGVTLLGDAAHLMSPFGGEGVNAAMLDAVELARHLVGSPDWREAVRTYEAEMFARVAGPAGEAAEAAATELSHISQELTLAQHHAHMQVRAAAGQSTAR
;
A
#
# COMPACT_ATOMS: atom_id res chain seq x y z
N HIS A 1 3.62 -27.40 22.01
CA HIS A 1 4.26 -28.33 22.93
C HIS A 1 5.78 -28.22 22.81
N ASP A 2 6.51 -28.14 23.92
CA ASP A 2 8.00 -28.11 23.98
C ASP A 2 8.66 -27.00 23.13
N GLY A 3 8.02 -25.83 23.00
CA GLY A 3 8.54 -24.70 22.23
C GLY A 3 8.38 -24.85 20.71
N ARG A 4 7.60 -25.85 20.26
CA ARG A 4 7.23 -26.06 18.85
C ARG A 4 5.76 -25.71 18.59
N TYR A 5 5.42 -25.50 17.35
CA TYR A 5 4.12 -25.02 16.90
C TYR A 5 3.47 -25.95 15.89
N ASP A 6 2.15 -26.05 15.97
CA ASP A 6 1.34 -26.70 14.93
C ASP A 6 0.54 -25.63 14.18
N LEU A 7 0.39 -25.81 12.89
CA LEU A 7 -0.54 -25.05 12.06
C LEU A 7 -1.86 -25.81 12.01
N VAL A 8 -2.95 -25.12 12.39
CA VAL A 8 -4.30 -25.71 12.42
C VAL A 8 -5.12 -25.05 11.33
N PHE A 9 -5.57 -25.86 10.39
CA PHE A 9 -6.48 -25.49 9.31
C PHE A 9 -7.87 -26.07 9.59
N ASP A 10 -8.87 -25.67 8.82
CA ASP A 10 -10.25 -26.18 8.98
C ASP A 10 -10.34 -27.70 8.85
N SER A 11 -9.51 -28.30 7.98
CA SER A 11 -9.53 -29.73 7.66
C SER A 11 -8.23 -30.47 7.94
N ALA A 12 -7.19 -29.79 8.45
CA ALA A 12 -5.87 -30.38 8.65
C ALA A 12 -5.13 -29.78 9.85
N ARG A 13 -4.16 -30.52 10.36
CA ARG A 13 -3.18 -30.05 11.33
C ARG A 13 -1.81 -30.52 10.87
N GLU A 14 -0.88 -29.58 10.77
CA GLU A 14 0.49 -29.79 10.30
C GLU A 14 1.48 -29.38 11.39
N GLY A 15 2.54 -30.14 11.58
CA GLY A 15 3.57 -29.88 12.59
C GLY A 15 4.03 -31.15 13.31
N PRO A 16 4.84 -31.00 14.39
CA PRO A 16 5.28 -29.73 15.00
C PRO A 16 6.42 -29.07 14.23
N PHE A 17 6.39 -27.74 14.13
CA PHE A 17 7.43 -26.92 13.52
C PHE A 17 8.28 -26.21 14.59
N ASP A 18 9.59 -26.13 14.39
CA ASP A 18 10.50 -25.42 15.28
C ASP A 18 10.39 -23.89 15.10
N LEU A 19 10.08 -23.43 13.88
CA LEU A 19 9.94 -22.03 13.51
C LEU A 19 8.73 -21.83 12.61
N VAL A 20 7.86 -20.89 12.99
CA VAL A 20 6.74 -20.37 12.17
C VAL A 20 7.08 -18.94 11.77
N ILE A 21 7.05 -18.66 10.47
CA ILE A 21 7.27 -17.34 9.89
C ILE A 21 5.94 -16.81 9.37
N GLY A 22 5.42 -15.75 9.99
CA GLY A 22 4.24 -15.05 9.51
C GLY A 22 4.57 -14.11 8.36
N ALA A 23 4.26 -14.54 7.14
CA ALA A 23 4.35 -13.75 5.90
C ALA A 23 2.95 -13.58 5.29
N ASP A 24 1.92 -13.53 6.11
CA ASP A 24 0.51 -13.66 5.79
C ASP A 24 -0.22 -12.30 5.66
N GLY A 25 0.57 -11.23 5.50
CA GLY A 25 0.09 -9.92 5.08
C GLY A 25 -0.63 -9.11 6.17
N ALA A 26 -1.37 -8.10 5.72
CA ALA A 26 -2.01 -7.10 6.58
C ALA A 26 -2.91 -7.71 7.67
N SER A 27 -3.66 -8.76 7.31
CA SER A 27 -4.60 -9.45 8.21
C SER A 27 -3.98 -10.67 8.89
N SER A 28 -2.67 -10.62 9.17
CA SER A 28 -1.91 -11.73 9.73
C SER A 28 -2.60 -12.43 10.89
N ARG A 29 -2.70 -13.75 10.77
CA ARG A 29 -3.14 -14.66 11.85
C ARG A 29 -1.99 -15.06 12.78
N VAL A 30 -0.75 -14.89 12.32
CA VAL A 30 0.46 -15.19 13.11
C VAL A 30 0.82 -14.01 14.03
N ARG A 31 0.58 -12.76 13.61
CA ARG A 31 0.88 -11.56 14.41
C ARG A 31 0.36 -11.61 15.85
N PRO A 32 -0.86 -12.07 16.13
CA PRO A 32 -1.36 -12.14 17.51
C PRO A 32 -0.53 -13.01 18.46
N LEU A 33 0.33 -13.88 17.94
CA LEU A 33 1.21 -14.69 18.77
C LEU A 33 2.37 -13.87 19.37
N VAL A 34 2.77 -12.77 18.76
CA VAL A 34 3.90 -11.94 19.17
C VAL A 34 3.50 -10.52 19.56
N SER A 35 2.40 -10.01 19.03
CA SER A 35 1.94 -8.64 19.26
C SER A 35 0.42 -8.58 19.37
N ARG A 36 -0.08 -7.76 20.30
CA ARG A 36 -1.51 -7.46 20.44
C ARG A 36 -2.02 -6.36 19.52
N TYR A 37 -1.11 -5.66 18.84
CA TYR A 37 -1.50 -4.54 17.99
C TYR A 37 -2.22 -5.04 16.72
N GLN A 38 -3.32 -4.35 16.40
CA GLN A 38 -4.08 -4.56 15.18
C GLN A 38 -3.87 -3.35 14.25
N PRO A 39 -3.87 -3.56 12.93
CA PRO A 39 -3.86 -2.45 11.99
C PRO A 39 -5.01 -1.48 12.25
N GLN A 40 -4.72 -0.19 12.26
CA GLN A 40 -5.67 0.88 12.49
C GLN A 40 -6.01 1.57 11.18
N TYR A 41 -7.27 1.93 11.00
CA TYR A 41 -7.72 2.69 9.84
C TYR A 41 -7.10 4.09 9.84
N SER A 42 -6.52 4.49 8.71
CA SER A 42 -5.80 5.77 8.57
C SER A 42 -6.70 6.98 8.32
N GLY A 43 -8.01 6.77 8.18
CA GLY A 43 -8.96 7.80 7.73
C GLY A 43 -9.06 7.91 6.20
N LEU A 44 -8.34 7.07 5.45
CA LEU A 44 -8.31 7.11 3.98
C LEU A 44 -8.90 5.83 3.40
N THR A 45 -9.80 5.97 2.43
CA THR A 45 -10.32 4.87 1.64
C THR A 45 -10.08 5.12 0.16
N PHE A 46 -9.54 4.13 -0.52
CA PHE A 46 -9.36 4.13 -1.96
C PHE A 46 -10.50 3.34 -2.61
N ILE A 47 -11.04 3.88 -3.69
CA ILE A 47 -11.90 3.14 -4.61
C ILE A 47 -11.03 2.75 -5.78
N GLU A 48 -10.66 1.48 -5.86
CA GLU A 48 -9.87 0.94 -6.97
C GLU A 48 -10.76 0.67 -8.17
N PHE A 49 -10.28 1.06 -9.36
CA PHE A 49 -10.92 0.78 -10.65
C PHE A 49 -9.87 0.51 -11.73
N GLY A 50 -10.29 -0.15 -12.81
CA GLY A 50 -9.43 -0.47 -13.95
C GLY A 50 -10.00 0.06 -15.26
N ILE A 51 -9.15 0.30 -16.25
CA ILE A 51 -9.52 0.58 -17.64
C ILE A 51 -8.68 -0.33 -18.53
N ASP A 52 -9.35 -1.23 -19.27
CA ASP A 52 -8.70 -2.19 -20.14
C ASP A 52 -8.58 -1.67 -21.57
N ASP A 53 -7.54 -2.13 -22.27
CA ASP A 53 -7.28 -1.82 -23.68
C ASP A 53 -7.30 -0.31 -23.98
N VAL A 54 -6.75 0.48 -23.05
CA VAL A 54 -6.85 1.95 -23.08
C VAL A 54 -6.30 2.55 -24.38
N ASP A 55 -5.26 1.96 -24.97
CA ASP A 55 -4.63 2.48 -26.17
C ASP A 55 -5.57 2.42 -27.39
N GLN A 56 -6.41 1.40 -27.47
CA GLN A 56 -7.35 1.20 -28.56
C GLN A 56 -8.71 1.82 -28.28
N ARG A 57 -9.23 1.60 -27.07
CA ARG A 57 -10.59 2.01 -26.71
C ARG A 57 -10.71 3.47 -26.27
N TYR A 58 -9.66 4.00 -25.64
CA TYR A 58 -9.67 5.33 -25.05
C TYR A 58 -8.35 6.09 -25.28
N PRO A 59 -7.98 6.41 -26.56
CA PRO A 59 -6.69 7.02 -26.88
C PRO A 59 -6.42 8.33 -26.13
N ALA A 60 -7.46 9.14 -25.86
CA ALA A 60 -7.33 10.39 -25.11
C ALA A 60 -6.92 10.14 -23.65
N LEU A 61 -7.44 9.09 -23.00
CA LEU A 61 -7.04 8.70 -21.66
C LEU A 61 -5.64 8.07 -21.63
N SER A 62 -5.31 7.30 -22.67
CA SER A 62 -3.96 6.78 -22.88
C SER A 62 -2.94 7.91 -22.93
N GLN A 63 -3.23 8.97 -23.68
CA GLN A 63 -2.39 10.15 -23.79
C GLN A 63 -2.33 10.94 -22.47
N LEU A 64 -3.47 11.12 -21.78
CA LEU A 64 -3.57 11.83 -20.51
C LEU A 64 -2.67 11.20 -19.44
N VAL A 65 -2.70 9.88 -19.29
CA VAL A 65 -1.90 9.16 -18.31
C VAL A 65 -0.45 8.96 -18.77
N GLY A 66 -0.24 8.87 -20.09
CA GLY A 66 1.06 8.63 -20.67
C GLY A 66 1.63 7.25 -20.33
N ARG A 67 2.96 7.17 -20.16
CA ARG A 67 3.68 5.91 -19.89
C ARG A 67 3.90 5.61 -18.40
N GLY A 68 3.44 6.48 -17.51
CA GLY A 68 3.75 6.39 -16.09
C GLY A 68 2.52 6.48 -15.20
N LYS A 69 2.55 7.45 -14.33
CA LYS A 69 1.51 7.74 -13.33
C LYS A 69 1.05 9.19 -13.49
N MET A 70 -0.25 9.41 -13.38
CA MET A 70 -0.90 10.70 -13.31
C MET A 70 -1.64 10.81 -11.98
N GLY A 71 -1.63 11.99 -11.37
CA GLY A 71 -2.43 12.31 -10.20
C GLY A 71 -3.09 13.68 -10.36
N ALA A 72 -4.27 13.82 -9.78
CA ALA A 72 -4.98 15.08 -9.65
C ALA A 72 -5.62 15.14 -8.26
N GLU A 73 -5.56 16.31 -7.63
CA GLU A 73 -6.12 16.57 -6.31
C GLU A 73 -6.93 17.86 -6.31
N GLY A 74 -8.02 17.89 -5.56
CA GLY A 74 -8.86 19.06 -5.38
C GLY A 74 -10.10 18.77 -4.55
N ALA A 75 -10.65 19.79 -3.90
CA ALA A 75 -11.88 19.69 -3.12
C ALA A 75 -11.89 18.52 -2.11
N GLY A 76 -10.74 18.22 -1.48
CA GLY A 76 -10.60 17.14 -0.51
C GLY A 76 -10.69 15.73 -1.10
N ARG A 77 -10.45 15.57 -2.38
CA ARG A 77 -10.42 14.30 -3.11
C ARG A 77 -9.18 14.21 -3.98
N SER A 78 -8.75 13.00 -4.25
CA SER A 78 -7.65 12.74 -5.17
C SER A 78 -8.01 11.61 -6.12
N VAL A 79 -7.45 11.65 -7.32
CA VAL A 79 -7.44 10.52 -8.25
C VAL A 79 -6.02 10.26 -8.70
N ILE A 80 -5.59 9.01 -8.59
CA ILE A 80 -4.29 8.56 -9.08
C ILE A 80 -4.56 7.46 -10.10
N VAL A 81 -3.91 7.55 -11.25
CA VAL A 81 -4.00 6.52 -12.30
C VAL A 81 -2.60 6.18 -12.76
N GLN A 82 -2.31 4.91 -12.85
CA GLN A 82 -1.03 4.39 -13.33
C GLN A 82 -1.21 3.42 -14.48
N ARG A 83 -0.26 3.45 -15.42
CA ARG A 83 -0.21 2.50 -16.52
C ARG A 83 0.47 1.23 -16.08
N ASN A 84 -0.21 0.12 -16.27
CA ASN A 84 0.30 -1.23 -16.09
C ASN A 84 0.59 -1.89 -17.44
N GLY A 85 1.07 -3.12 -17.44
CA GLY A 85 1.20 -3.94 -18.63
C GLY A 85 -0.13 -4.15 -19.36
N ASN A 86 -0.07 -4.63 -20.61
CA ASN A 86 -1.22 -4.98 -21.44
C ASN A 86 -2.21 -3.82 -21.67
N ALA A 87 -1.70 -2.59 -21.85
CA ALA A 87 -2.51 -1.39 -22.04
C ALA A 87 -3.62 -1.20 -20.95
N HIS A 88 -3.37 -1.67 -19.74
CA HIS A 88 -4.27 -1.54 -18.61
C HIS A 88 -3.90 -0.29 -17.79
N LEU A 89 -4.92 0.50 -17.41
CA LEU A 89 -4.78 1.53 -16.38
C LEU A 89 -5.42 1.03 -15.09
N ARG A 90 -4.70 1.20 -13.97
CA ARG A 90 -5.23 1.04 -12.62
C ARG A 90 -5.40 2.41 -11.99
N GLY A 91 -6.60 2.71 -11.55
CA GLY A 91 -6.96 3.97 -10.93
C GLY A 91 -7.42 3.80 -9.49
N TYR A 92 -7.22 4.86 -8.70
CA TYR A 92 -7.67 4.98 -7.33
C TYR A 92 -8.33 6.35 -7.15
N ALA A 93 -9.61 6.37 -6.80
CA ALA A 93 -10.26 7.54 -6.25
C ALA A 93 -10.10 7.52 -4.73
N ILE A 94 -9.52 8.57 -4.16
CA ILE A 94 -9.07 8.62 -2.77
C ILE A 94 -9.92 9.61 -1.99
N PHE A 95 -10.38 9.17 -0.81
CA PHE A 95 -11.24 9.94 0.08
C PHE A 95 -10.72 9.89 1.51
N ARG A 96 -10.70 11.03 2.19
CA ARG A 96 -10.54 11.09 3.65
C ARG A 96 -11.93 11.10 4.30
N VAL A 97 -12.31 9.96 4.84
CA VAL A 97 -13.69 9.69 5.28
C VAL A 97 -13.72 8.71 6.46
N PRO A 98 -14.79 8.66 7.26
CA PRO A 98 -15.01 7.56 8.20
C PRO A 98 -15.08 6.21 7.48
N LEU A 99 -14.67 5.13 8.15
CA LEU A 99 -14.57 3.79 7.56
C LEU A 99 -15.90 3.35 6.90
N GLU A 100 -17.02 3.55 7.59
CA GLU A 100 -18.33 3.09 7.14
C GLU A 100 -18.94 3.97 6.03
N TRP A 101 -18.35 5.14 5.75
CA TRP A 101 -18.85 6.04 4.72
C TRP A 101 -18.78 5.40 3.34
N ALA A 102 -17.65 4.79 3.02
CA ALA A 102 -17.43 4.19 1.71
C ALA A 102 -18.37 3.00 1.46
N GLU A 103 -18.59 2.16 2.47
CA GLU A 103 -19.51 1.01 2.39
C GLU A 103 -20.98 1.44 2.18
N ARG A 104 -21.39 2.56 2.76
CA ARG A 104 -22.74 3.11 2.57
C ARG A 104 -22.89 3.84 1.23
N ARG A 105 -21.81 4.42 0.72
CA ARG A 105 -21.83 5.28 -0.46
C ARG A 105 -21.64 4.51 -1.75
N PHE A 106 -20.89 3.40 -1.72
CA PHE A 106 -20.48 2.65 -2.89
C PHE A 106 -20.90 1.19 -2.78
N ASP A 107 -21.69 0.75 -3.74
CA ASP A 107 -22.08 -0.65 -3.90
C ASP A 107 -21.23 -1.30 -5.01
N VAL A 108 -20.18 -2.04 -4.61
CA VAL A 108 -19.28 -2.72 -5.55
C VAL A 108 -19.97 -3.81 -6.39
N THR A 109 -21.16 -4.23 -6.00
CA THR A 109 -21.95 -5.21 -6.76
C THR A 109 -22.71 -4.57 -7.93
N SER A 110 -22.75 -3.23 -7.98
CA SER A 110 -23.42 -2.43 -9.02
C SER A 110 -22.40 -1.57 -9.78
N PRO A 111 -21.72 -2.07 -10.83
CA PRO A 111 -20.70 -1.31 -11.56
C PRO A 111 -21.21 0.02 -12.13
N SER A 112 -22.43 0.06 -12.64
CA SER A 112 -23.04 1.31 -13.12
C SER A 112 -23.31 2.29 -12.00
N GLY A 113 -23.75 1.79 -10.83
CA GLY A 113 -23.92 2.58 -9.61
C GLY A 113 -22.60 3.14 -9.10
N MET A 114 -21.53 2.35 -9.14
CA MET A 114 -20.18 2.79 -8.80
C MET A 114 -19.72 3.97 -9.67
N ARG A 115 -19.86 3.86 -11.01
CA ARG A 115 -19.51 4.95 -11.93
C ARG A 115 -20.30 6.22 -11.64
N GLN A 116 -21.62 6.10 -11.46
CA GLN A 116 -22.46 7.25 -11.14
C GLN A 116 -22.10 7.89 -9.80
N ALA A 117 -21.84 7.09 -8.78
CA ALA A 117 -21.40 7.58 -7.48
C ALA A 117 -20.08 8.34 -7.57
N LEU A 118 -19.08 7.77 -8.28
CA LEU A 118 -17.80 8.44 -8.51
C LEU A 118 -17.96 9.74 -9.31
N LEU A 119 -18.77 9.74 -10.38
CA LEU A 119 -19.06 10.96 -11.15
C LEU A 119 -19.73 12.03 -10.28
N GLY A 120 -20.60 11.63 -9.35
CA GLY A 120 -21.22 12.55 -8.39
C GLY A 120 -20.21 13.12 -7.40
N GLU A 121 -19.33 12.27 -6.84
CA GLU A 121 -18.31 12.71 -5.89
C GLU A 121 -17.25 13.65 -6.52
N PHE A 122 -16.96 13.48 -7.80
CA PHE A 122 -16.03 14.31 -8.56
C PHE A 122 -16.72 15.35 -9.45
N ALA A 123 -17.98 15.68 -9.16
CA ALA A 123 -18.72 16.70 -9.92
C ALA A 123 -17.96 18.04 -9.94
N GLY A 124 -17.88 18.66 -11.11
CA GLY A 124 -17.17 19.92 -11.31
C GLY A 124 -15.68 19.76 -11.67
N TRP A 125 -15.15 18.55 -11.66
CA TRP A 125 -13.79 18.29 -12.15
C TRP A 125 -13.71 18.33 -13.68
N ALA A 126 -12.51 18.50 -14.23
CA ALA A 126 -12.29 18.52 -15.68
C ALA A 126 -12.87 17.27 -16.36
N ALA A 127 -13.50 17.44 -17.52
CA ALA A 127 -14.16 16.35 -18.24
C ALA A 127 -13.23 15.15 -18.49
N ALA A 128 -11.96 15.41 -18.83
CA ALA A 128 -10.96 14.35 -19.06
C ALA A 128 -10.69 13.48 -17.82
N LEU A 129 -10.83 14.03 -16.60
CA LEU A 129 -10.71 13.27 -15.35
C LEU A 129 -11.99 12.47 -15.07
N LEU A 130 -13.16 13.02 -15.37
CA LEU A 130 -14.43 12.31 -15.26
C LEU A 130 -14.53 11.13 -16.25
N ASP A 131 -13.89 11.25 -17.41
CA ASP A 131 -13.84 10.17 -18.41
C ASP A 131 -13.08 8.93 -17.91
N LEU A 132 -12.16 9.07 -16.94
CA LEU A 132 -11.55 7.93 -16.28
C LEU A 132 -12.60 7.03 -15.60
N PHE A 133 -13.58 7.63 -14.93
CA PHE A 133 -14.67 6.87 -14.29
C PHE A 133 -15.66 6.32 -15.30
N ARG A 134 -15.96 7.07 -16.37
CA ARG A 134 -16.87 6.61 -17.44
C ARG A 134 -16.30 5.41 -18.19
N ALA A 135 -14.99 5.41 -18.42
CA ALA A 135 -14.27 4.35 -19.13
C ALA A 135 -13.92 3.14 -18.24
N SER A 136 -14.14 3.22 -16.92
CA SER A 136 -13.75 2.13 -16.02
C SER A 136 -14.49 0.83 -16.34
N SER A 137 -13.79 -0.29 -16.17
CA SER A 137 -14.35 -1.64 -16.27
C SER A 137 -15.39 -1.90 -15.16
N ASP A 138 -15.98 -3.08 -15.16
CA ASP A 138 -16.99 -3.45 -14.17
C ASP A 138 -16.40 -3.95 -12.85
N GLN A 139 -15.09 -3.86 -12.70
CA GLN A 139 -14.38 -4.30 -11.49
C GLN A 139 -14.00 -3.11 -10.63
N PHE A 140 -14.59 -3.05 -9.45
CA PHE A 140 -14.29 -2.07 -8.42
C PHE A 140 -13.93 -2.75 -7.11
N ALA A 141 -13.08 -2.13 -6.31
CA ALA A 141 -12.80 -2.59 -4.95
C ALA A 141 -12.70 -1.41 -3.98
N LEU A 142 -13.28 -1.58 -2.79
CA LEU A 142 -13.06 -0.70 -1.66
C LEU A 142 -11.77 -1.13 -0.97
N ARG A 143 -10.86 -0.18 -0.77
CA ARG A 143 -9.56 -0.38 -0.13
C ARG A 143 -9.41 0.59 1.04
N PRO A 144 -9.99 0.32 2.20
CA PRO A 144 -9.70 1.10 3.39
C PRO A 144 -8.24 0.89 3.78
N ILE A 145 -7.53 1.99 3.95
CA ILE A 145 -6.10 1.96 4.24
C ILE A 145 -5.88 1.82 5.74
N HIS A 146 -5.20 0.76 6.11
CA HIS A 146 -4.82 0.46 7.48
C HIS A 146 -3.31 0.46 7.62
N ALA A 147 -2.81 0.75 8.82
CA ALA A 147 -1.40 0.67 9.16
C ALA A 147 -1.23 0.21 10.61
N LEU A 148 -0.10 -0.42 10.90
CA LEU A 148 0.37 -0.65 12.26
C LEU A 148 0.98 0.64 12.83
N PRO A 149 1.03 0.82 14.16
CA PRO A 149 1.68 1.97 14.75
C PRO A 149 3.14 2.10 14.30
N VAL A 150 3.61 3.34 14.09
CA VAL A 150 5.02 3.61 13.80
C VAL A 150 5.87 3.10 14.96
N GLY A 151 6.97 2.40 14.63
CA GLY A 151 7.83 1.76 15.63
C GLY A 151 7.22 0.49 16.23
N HIS A 152 6.22 -0.12 15.59
CA HIS A 152 5.69 -1.42 16.00
C HIS A 152 6.81 -2.45 16.11
N HIS A 153 6.91 -3.06 17.26
CA HIS A 153 7.86 -4.11 17.58
C HIS A 153 7.27 -5.05 18.64
N TRP A 154 7.93 -6.16 18.90
CA TRP A 154 7.56 -7.13 19.93
C TRP A 154 8.78 -7.69 20.65
N THR A 155 8.55 -8.29 21.81
CA THR A 155 9.58 -9.07 22.48
C THR A 155 9.73 -10.41 21.78
N ASN A 156 10.95 -10.77 21.41
CA ASN A 156 11.23 -12.04 20.73
C ASN A 156 10.52 -13.22 21.40
N ARG A 157 9.78 -13.96 20.64
CA ARG A 157 9.12 -15.20 21.05
C ARG A 157 9.78 -16.37 20.34
N PRO A 158 10.43 -17.29 21.06
CA PRO A 158 11.09 -18.44 20.44
C PRO A 158 10.13 -19.22 19.52
N GLY A 159 10.58 -19.48 18.29
CA GLY A 159 9.83 -20.28 17.33
C GLY A 159 8.74 -19.54 16.54
N VAL A 160 8.62 -18.22 16.70
CA VAL A 160 7.70 -17.40 15.88
C VAL A 160 8.37 -16.10 15.50
N THR A 161 8.26 -15.72 14.23
CA THR A 161 8.63 -14.39 13.74
C THR A 161 7.72 -13.93 12.62
N LEU A 162 7.83 -12.67 12.23
CA LEU A 162 7.03 -12.05 11.17
C LEU A 162 7.94 -11.37 10.15
N LEU A 163 7.40 -11.18 8.93
CA LEU A 163 8.02 -10.35 7.90
C LEU A 163 6.95 -9.59 7.08
N GLY A 164 7.36 -8.52 6.41
CA GLY A 164 6.49 -7.74 5.53
C GLY A 164 5.28 -7.14 6.24
N ASP A 165 4.14 -7.06 5.56
CA ASP A 165 2.91 -6.46 6.11
C ASP A 165 2.40 -7.15 7.39
N ALA A 166 2.76 -8.41 7.61
CA ALA A 166 2.48 -9.09 8.87
C ALA A 166 3.22 -8.43 10.03
N ALA A 167 4.44 -7.95 9.80
CA ALA A 167 5.30 -7.32 10.80
C ALA A 167 5.10 -5.80 10.91
N HIS A 168 4.99 -5.09 9.77
CA HIS A 168 5.11 -3.63 9.72
C HIS A 168 4.20 -2.98 8.66
N LEU A 169 2.95 -3.43 8.54
CA LEU A 169 1.98 -2.82 7.62
C LEU A 169 2.01 -1.29 7.72
N MET A 170 2.33 -0.65 6.63
CA MET A 170 2.39 0.81 6.50
C MET A 170 1.46 1.32 5.39
N SER A 171 1.14 2.61 5.40
CA SER A 171 0.34 3.20 4.33
C SER A 171 1.09 3.17 2.98
N PRO A 172 0.38 3.14 1.83
CA PRO A 172 1.03 3.03 0.52
C PRO A 172 1.73 4.30 0.04
N PHE A 173 1.60 5.42 0.75
CA PHE A 173 2.08 6.73 0.29
C PHE A 173 3.61 6.86 0.24
N GLY A 174 4.34 6.12 1.07
CA GLY A 174 5.80 6.04 0.99
C GLY A 174 6.31 5.16 -0.15
N GLY A 175 5.48 4.21 -0.64
CA GLY A 175 5.86 3.26 -1.69
C GLY A 175 6.89 2.21 -1.27
N GLU A 176 7.28 2.14 0.00
CA GLU A 176 8.38 1.30 0.50
C GLU A 176 7.94 -0.07 1.05
N GLY A 177 6.64 -0.29 1.27
CA GLY A 177 6.16 -1.51 1.93
C GLY A 177 6.60 -2.81 1.26
N VAL A 178 6.49 -2.89 -0.07
CA VAL A 178 6.90 -4.08 -0.84
C VAL A 178 8.41 -4.27 -0.82
N ASN A 179 9.20 -3.20 -0.96
CA ASN A 179 10.65 -3.25 -0.91
C ASN A 179 11.13 -3.72 0.47
N ALA A 180 10.54 -3.20 1.54
CA ALA A 180 10.82 -3.63 2.91
C ALA A 180 10.50 -5.12 3.10
N ALA A 181 9.34 -5.58 2.64
CA ALA A 181 8.93 -6.99 2.74
C ALA A 181 9.87 -7.95 1.99
N MET A 182 10.32 -7.55 0.79
CA MET A 182 11.31 -8.34 0.03
C MET A 182 12.66 -8.40 0.73
N LEU A 183 13.10 -7.27 1.28
CA LEU A 183 14.34 -7.20 2.04
C LEU A 183 14.27 -8.03 3.32
N ASP A 184 13.16 -8.02 4.04
CA ASP A 184 12.95 -8.87 5.22
C ASP A 184 13.15 -10.35 4.89
N ALA A 185 12.60 -10.82 3.78
CA ALA A 185 12.73 -12.21 3.37
C ALA A 185 14.19 -12.59 3.08
N VAL A 186 14.93 -11.69 2.42
CA VAL A 186 16.35 -11.88 2.12
C VAL A 186 17.19 -11.89 3.41
N GLU A 187 16.97 -10.92 4.30
CA GLU A 187 17.76 -10.79 5.53
C GLU A 187 17.45 -11.93 6.50
N LEU A 188 16.19 -12.33 6.67
CA LEU A 188 15.84 -13.50 7.48
C LEU A 188 16.53 -14.77 6.95
N ALA A 189 16.48 -14.99 5.64
CA ALA A 189 17.14 -16.14 5.02
C ALA A 189 18.67 -16.12 5.24
N ARG A 190 19.31 -14.95 5.09
CA ARG A 190 20.75 -14.78 5.34
C ARG A 190 21.14 -15.13 6.79
N HIS A 191 20.38 -14.60 7.75
CA HIS A 191 20.64 -14.89 9.17
C HIS A 191 20.46 -16.37 9.48
N LEU A 192 19.41 -17.01 8.99
CA LEU A 192 19.13 -18.43 9.22
C LEU A 192 20.21 -19.34 8.61
N VAL A 193 20.69 -19.02 7.41
CA VAL A 193 21.75 -19.82 6.75
C VAL A 193 23.13 -19.54 7.35
N GLY A 194 23.38 -18.31 7.78
CA GLY A 194 24.67 -17.85 8.27
C GLY A 194 24.95 -18.17 9.73
N SER A 195 23.98 -18.64 10.52
CA SER A 195 24.12 -18.90 11.95
C SER A 195 23.88 -20.39 12.29
N PRO A 196 24.72 -21.00 13.14
CA PRO A 196 24.44 -22.33 13.66
C PRO A 196 23.28 -22.37 14.66
N ASP A 197 22.92 -21.24 15.25
CA ASP A 197 21.77 -21.06 16.14
C ASP A 197 20.70 -20.22 15.47
N TRP A 198 19.68 -20.88 14.92
CA TRP A 198 18.57 -20.20 14.26
C TRP A 198 17.77 -19.29 15.22
N ARG A 199 17.78 -19.54 16.53
CA ARG A 199 17.09 -18.69 17.51
C ARG A 199 17.80 -17.34 17.65
N GLU A 200 19.13 -17.35 17.66
CA GLU A 200 19.92 -16.12 17.63
C GLU A 200 19.76 -15.39 16.29
N ALA A 201 19.76 -16.13 15.18
CA ALA A 201 19.50 -15.60 13.85
C ALA A 201 18.18 -14.81 13.79
N VAL A 202 17.10 -15.37 14.32
CA VAL A 202 15.79 -14.71 14.37
C VAL A 202 15.82 -13.45 15.26
N ARG A 203 16.46 -13.50 16.42
CA ARG A 203 16.59 -12.31 17.31
C ARG A 203 17.32 -11.16 16.62
N THR A 204 18.42 -11.47 15.96
CA THR A 204 19.22 -10.48 15.22
C THR A 204 18.42 -9.89 14.07
N TYR A 205 17.78 -10.74 13.27
CA TYR A 205 16.90 -10.31 12.19
C TYR A 205 15.80 -9.36 12.68
N GLU A 206 15.09 -9.72 13.75
CA GLU A 206 14.02 -8.87 14.30
C GLU A 206 14.53 -7.50 14.72
N ALA A 207 15.65 -7.43 15.42
CA ALA A 207 16.24 -6.18 15.87
C ALA A 207 16.64 -5.28 14.69
N GLU A 208 17.27 -5.84 13.66
CA GLU A 208 17.65 -5.12 12.45
C GLU A 208 16.43 -4.68 11.63
N MET A 209 15.41 -5.53 11.49
CA MET A 209 14.16 -5.21 10.82
C MET A 209 13.46 -4.04 11.51
N PHE A 210 13.29 -4.06 12.84
CA PHE A 210 12.64 -2.97 13.58
C PHE A 210 13.34 -1.63 13.35
N ALA A 211 14.67 -1.62 13.39
CA ALA A 211 15.47 -0.42 13.16
C ALA A 211 15.30 0.10 11.71
N ARG A 212 15.31 -0.81 10.73
CA ARG A 212 15.23 -0.49 9.30
C ARG A 212 13.88 0.08 8.90
N VAL A 213 12.76 -0.48 9.41
CA VAL A 213 11.42 -0.10 8.96
C VAL A 213 10.85 1.13 9.69
N ALA A 214 11.46 1.56 10.79
CA ALA A 214 10.95 2.68 11.60
C ALA A 214 10.89 3.99 10.80
N GLY A 215 11.93 4.31 10.02
CA GLY A 215 11.96 5.50 9.15
C GLY A 215 10.88 5.47 8.07
N PRO A 216 10.87 4.48 7.17
CA PRO A 216 9.85 4.33 6.13
C PRO A 216 8.41 4.31 6.67
N ALA A 217 8.16 3.64 7.80
CA ALA A 217 6.84 3.64 8.44
C ALA A 217 6.44 5.03 8.95
N GLY A 218 7.39 5.80 9.50
CA GLY A 218 7.16 7.18 9.92
C GLY A 218 6.82 8.09 8.75
N GLU A 219 7.59 8.06 7.69
CA GLU A 219 7.36 8.82 6.46
C GLU A 219 6.00 8.48 5.83
N ALA A 220 5.67 7.20 5.75
CA ALA A 220 4.39 6.74 5.23
C ALA A 220 3.20 7.19 6.11
N ALA A 221 3.36 7.22 7.44
CA ALA A 221 2.34 7.70 8.36
C ALA A 221 2.13 9.22 8.24
N GLU A 222 3.21 10.00 8.12
CA GLU A 222 3.14 11.45 7.91
C GLU A 222 2.47 11.79 6.57
N ALA A 223 2.87 11.11 5.49
CA ALA A 223 2.26 11.27 4.19
C ALA A 223 0.76 10.93 4.23
N ALA A 224 0.36 9.85 4.90
CA ALA A 224 -1.05 9.50 5.08
C ALA A 224 -1.82 10.54 5.91
N ALA A 225 -1.19 11.13 6.93
CA ALA A 225 -1.82 12.16 7.77
C ALA A 225 -2.07 13.45 7.00
N THR A 226 -1.18 13.81 6.08
CA THR A 226 -1.27 15.04 5.27
C THR A 226 -2.10 14.86 4.00
N GLU A 227 -2.27 13.64 3.50
CA GLU A 227 -3.03 13.37 2.27
C GLU A 227 -4.46 13.91 2.37
N LEU A 228 -4.90 14.66 1.36
CA LEU A 228 -6.19 15.35 1.31
C LEU A 228 -6.45 16.32 2.47
N SER A 229 -5.40 16.75 3.17
CA SER A 229 -5.50 17.87 4.11
C SER A 229 -5.49 19.21 3.33
N HIS A 230 -5.85 20.29 4.02
CA HIS A 230 -5.82 21.63 3.41
C HIS A 230 -4.42 22.09 2.96
N ILE A 231 -3.36 21.45 3.43
CA ILE A 231 -1.97 21.71 3.04
C ILE A 231 -1.43 20.72 2.00
N SER A 232 -2.15 19.64 1.69
CA SER A 232 -1.66 18.58 0.80
C SER A 232 -1.37 19.09 -0.61
N GLN A 233 -2.22 19.96 -1.13
CA GLN A 233 -2.04 20.55 -2.45
C GLN A 233 -0.78 21.40 -2.55
N GLU A 234 -0.48 22.21 -1.54
CA GLU A 234 0.75 23.02 -1.48
C GLU A 234 2.00 22.14 -1.40
N LEU A 235 1.96 21.10 -0.56
CA LEU A 235 3.06 20.14 -0.43
C LEU A 235 3.30 19.37 -1.72
N THR A 236 2.24 18.92 -2.40
CA THR A 236 2.34 18.22 -3.68
C THR A 236 2.96 19.10 -4.76
N LEU A 237 2.57 20.36 -4.85
CA LEU A 237 3.15 21.32 -5.78
C LEU A 237 4.62 21.60 -5.46
N ALA A 238 4.97 21.78 -4.18
CA ALA A 238 6.35 22.01 -3.75
C ALA A 238 7.26 20.81 -4.09
N GLN A 239 6.80 19.59 -3.82
CA GLN A 239 7.52 18.36 -4.18
C GLN A 239 7.69 18.22 -5.69
N HIS A 240 6.64 18.53 -6.48
CA HIS A 240 6.72 18.51 -7.94
C HIS A 240 7.76 19.49 -8.46
N HIS A 241 7.75 20.73 -7.96
CA HIS A 241 8.74 21.73 -8.33
C HIS A 241 10.17 21.31 -7.98
N ALA A 242 10.39 20.76 -6.78
CA ALA A 242 11.70 20.25 -6.37
C ALA A 242 12.18 19.13 -7.29
N HIS A 243 11.29 18.19 -7.63
CA HIS A 243 11.61 17.10 -8.54
C HIS A 243 11.96 17.58 -9.96
N MET A 244 11.23 18.56 -10.48
CA MET A 244 11.52 19.18 -11.79
C MET A 244 12.88 19.87 -11.79
N GLN A 245 13.25 20.56 -10.70
CA GLN A 245 14.56 21.21 -10.57
C GLN A 245 15.71 20.19 -10.57
N VAL A 246 15.56 19.07 -9.85
CA VAL A 246 16.55 17.99 -9.84
C VAL A 246 16.73 17.37 -11.23
N ARG A 247 15.64 17.14 -11.96
CA ARG A 247 15.70 16.62 -13.34
C ARG A 247 16.35 17.60 -14.31
N ALA A 248 16.05 18.89 -14.20
CA ALA A 248 16.67 19.93 -15.02
C ALA A 248 18.20 20.02 -14.77
N ALA A 249 18.62 19.91 -13.52
CA ALA A 249 20.04 19.90 -13.16
C ALA A 249 20.76 18.64 -13.68
N ALA A 250 20.14 17.47 -13.58
CA ALA A 250 20.69 16.22 -14.11
C ALA A 250 20.80 16.21 -15.63
N GLY A 251 19.81 16.79 -16.36
CA GLY A 251 19.83 16.91 -17.80
C GLY A 251 20.92 17.85 -18.34
N GLN A 252 21.35 18.84 -17.54
CA GLN A 252 22.47 19.73 -17.91
C GLN A 252 23.85 19.09 -17.69
N SER A 253 23.94 18.11 -16.78
CA SER A 253 25.20 17.37 -16.51
C SER A 253 25.56 16.33 -17.57
N THR A 254 24.59 15.85 -18.34
CA THR A 254 24.81 14.88 -19.44
C THR A 254 25.06 15.51 -20.80
N ALA A 255 25.02 16.84 -20.91
CA ALA A 255 25.24 17.61 -22.15
C ALA A 255 26.61 18.31 -22.22
N ARG A 256 27.57 17.91 -21.36
CA ARG A 256 28.97 18.38 -21.40
C ARG A 256 29.94 17.26 -21.72
#